data_90cf6a78f4c95ca3039eeb3117a87653
#
_entry.id   90cf6a78f4c95ca3039eeb3117a87653
#
_cell.length_a   1.000
_cell.length_b   1.000
_cell.length_c   1.000
_cell.angle_alpha   90.00
_cell.angle_beta   90.00
_cell.angle_gamma   90.00
#
_symmetry.space_group_name_H-M   'P 1'
#
loop_
_entity.id
_entity.type
_entity.pdbx_description
1 polymer ?
#
loop_
_entity_poly.entity_id
_entity_poly.type
_entity_poly.pdbx_seq_one_letter_code
_entity_poly.pdbx_strand_id
1 'polypeptide(L)'
;MVGIVFNQSFPTVAPTGGAGPMLGNQPLAIGVPTSRHDPVLLDMSMTQSSAAGMFLAATQGQQVAPGLLLDQHGMPTTDAREFPTEHVFPGLGPGARGSLTPLGDNHKGYAMVFILSLLSAVLSDTSPPWELFYHLKERGRYGTVLIAIDPAVVMPVDQFKSRVDDFIDNVKAAKRRDGVAEILYPGEGSQRLRREREQSGVVPLPASQYAALCQLAQEIGVEPPQKA
;
A
#
# COMPACT_ATOMS: atom_id res chain seq x y z
N MET A 1 -1.81 21.73 -8.29
CA MET A 1 -0.77 20.75 -8.68
C MET A 1 -1.35 19.36 -8.62
N VAL A 2 -1.08 18.50 -9.61
CA VAL A 2 -1.26 17.06 -9.52
C VAL A 2 0.05 16.49 -9.00
N GLY A 3 -0.01 15.60 -7.99
CA GLY A 3 1.16 14.97 -7.40
C GLY A 3 1.17 13.48 -7.69
N ILE A 4 2.32 12.94 -8.07
CA ILE A 4 2.55 11.50 -8.22
C ILE A 4 3.78 11.15 -7.39
N VAL A 5 3.67 10.17 -6.53
CA VAL A 5 4.76 9.69 -5.68
C VAL A 5 4.80 8.18 -5.74
N PHE A 6 5.97 7.63 -5.95
CA PHE A 6 6.21 6.21 -5.76
C PHE A 6 7.61 5.99 -5.18
N ASN A 7 7.72 4.97 -4.39
CA ASN A 7 8.97 4.67 -3.72
C ASN A 7 9.27 3.17 -3.78
N GLN A 8 10.56 2.91 -3.63
CA GLN A 8 11.05 1.56 -3.50
C GLN A 8 10.65 0.96 -2.15
N SER A 9 10.48 -0.35 -2.13
CA SER A 9 10.30 -1.12 -0.91
C SER A 9 11.14 -2.39 -0.94
N PHE A 10 11.35 -2.99 0.24
CA PHE A 10 12.07 -4.25 0.39
C PHE A 10 11.36 -5.39 -0.37
N PRO A 11 12.11 -6.49 -0.68
CA PRO A 11 11.60 -7.56 -1.52
C PRO A 11 10.46 -8.34 -0.85
N THR A 12 9.29 -8.30 -1.48
CA THR A 12 8.09 -9.03 -1.04
C THR A 12 7.36 -9.69 -2.20
N VAL A 13 7.75 -9.41 -3.44
CA VAL A 13 7.05 -9.82 -4.66
C VAL A 13 7.94 -10.70 -5.52
N ALA A 14 7.42 -11.83 -5.99
CA ALA A 14 8.10 -12.64 -7.01
C ALA A 14 7.94 -12.02 -8.40
N PRO A 15 8.96 -12.09 -9.26
CA PRO A 15 8.76 -11.88 -10.69
C PRO A 15 7.75 -12.90 -11.26
N THR A 16 6.99 -12.52 -12.27
CA THR A 16 6.10 -13.51 -12.94
C THR A 16 6.92 -14.68 -13.49
N GLY A 17 6.57 -15.90 -13.09
CA GLY A 17 7.30 -17.12 -13.42
C GLY A 17 8.49 -17.40 -12.52
N GLY A 18 8.77 -16.57 -11.53
CA GLY A 18 9.80 -16.79 -10.51
C GLY A 18 9.25 -17.35 -9.22
N ALA A 19 10.15 -17.77 -8.32
CA ALA A 19 9.86 -18.16 -6.96
C ALA A 19 10.65 -17.30 -5.98
N GLY A 20 10.02 -16.94 -4.86
CA GLY A 20 10.61 -16.10 -3.83
C GLY A 20 10.62 -14.59 -4.13
N PRO A 21 10.75 -13.78 -3.08
CA PRO A 21 10.67 -12.33 -3.16
C PRO A 21 11.94 -11.73 -3.76
N MET A 22 11.80 -10.97 -4.85
CA MET A 22 12.89 -10.25 -5.52
C MET A 22 12.60 -8.77 -5.67
N LEU A 23 11.32 -8.40 -5.85
CA LEU A 23 10.90 -7.02 -6.06
C LEU A 23 10.11 -6.53 -4.85
N GLY A 24 10.08 -5.22 -4.65
CA GLY A 24 9.23 -4.61 -3.66
C GLY A 24 7.76 -4.52 -4.10
N ASN A 25 6.86 -4.25 -3.18
CA ASN A 25 5.43 -4.03 -3.48
C ASN A 25 5.14 -2.65 -4.07
N GLN A 26 6.13 -1.80 -4.25
CA GLN A 26 6.16 -0.52 -4.96
C GLN A 26 4.90 0.33 -4.73
N PRO A 27 4.75 0.98 -3.58
CA PRO A 27 3.60 1.84 -3.31
C PRO A 27 3.59 3.04 -4.25
N LEU A 28 2.40 3.33 -4.77
CA LEU A 28 2.12 4.45 -5.66
C LEU A 28 1.00 5.29 -5.06
N ALA A 29 1.26 6.58 -4.90
CA ALA A 29 0.26 7.57 -4.52
C ALA A 29 0.08 8.62 -5.62
N ILE A 30 -1.17 8.97 -5.92
CA ILE A 30 -1.51 10.05 -6.87
C ILE A 30 -2.57 10.92 -6.24
N GLY A 31 -2.31 12.24 -6.21
CA GLY A 31 -3.25 13.24 -5.72
C GLY A 31 -3.69 14.20 -6.83
N VAL A 32 -5.01 14.36 -7.01
CA VAL A 32 -5.59 15.30 -7.99
C VAL A 32 -6.52 16.28 -7.26
N PRO A 33 -6.28 17.60 -7.38
CA PRO A 33 -7.11 18.60 -6.71
C PRO A 33 -8.48 18.74 -7.40
N THR A 34 -9.47 19.05 -6.59
CA THR A 34 -10.88 19.27 -6.95
C THR A 34 -11.31 20.65 -6.51
N SER A 35 -12.54 21.05 -6.81
CA SER A 35 -13.16 22.30 -6.35
C SER A 35 -14.24 22.06 -5.31
N ARG A 36 -15.15 21.11 -5.56
CA ARG A 36 -16.33 20.81 -4.75
C ARG A 36 -16.18 19.53 -3.94
N HIS A 37 -15.52 18.53 -4.51
CA HIS A 37 -15.27 17.24 -3.88
C HIS A 37 -14.00 17.28 -3.04
N ASP A 38 -13.80 16.26 -2.19
CA ASP A 38 -12.50 15.98 -1.62
C ASP A 38 -11.51 15.62 -2.74
N PRO A 39 -10.21 15.89 -2.57
CA PRO A 39 -9.22 15.51 -3.58
C PRO A 39 -9.30 14.03 -3.94
N VAL A 40 -9.13 13.71 -5.23
CA VAL A 40 -8.96 12.31 -5.65
C VAL A 40 -7.60 11.83 -5.14
N LEU A 41 -7.59 10.76 -4.36
CA LEU A 41 -6.38 10.19 -3.77
C LEU A 41 -6.31 8.70 -4.08
N LEU A 42 -5.36 8.32 -4.91
CA LEU A 42 -4.91 6.94 -5.03
C LEU A 42 -3.74 6.74 -4.08
N ASP A 43 -3.77 5.71 -3.26
CA ASP A 43 -2.65 5.26 -2.43
C ASP A 43 -2.74 3.75 -2.28
N MET A 44 -1.87 3.03 -2.97
CA MET A 44 -1.92 1.59 -3.03
C MET A 44 -0.56 0.96 -3.34
N SER A 45 -0.36 -0.26 -2.88
CA SER A 45 0.73 -1.12 -3.36
C SER A 45 0.38 -1.72 -4.73
N MET A 46 1.41 -2.09 -5.49
CA MET A 46 1.27 -2.79 -6.78
C MET A 46 1.12 -4.31 -6.60
N THR A 47 0.50 -4.74 -5.51
CA THR A 47 0.26 -6.14 -5.16
C THR A 47 -1.23 -6.38 -4.86
N GLN A 48 -1.67 -7.64 -4.98
CA GLN A 48 -3.06 -8.04 -4.70
C GLN A 48 -3.45 -7.81 -3.23
N SER A 49 -2.47 -7.87 -2.33
CA SER A 49 -2.65 -7.61 -0.89
C SER A 49 -1.53 -6.72 -0.36
N SER A 50 -1.82 -5.98 0.71
CA SER A 50 -0.79 -5.21 1.41
C SER A 50 0.12 -6.13 2.23
N ALA A 51 1.41 -5.79 2.32
CA ALA A 51 2.36 -6.49 3.20
C ALA A 51 1.90 -6.46 4.67
N ALA A 52 1.35 -5.34 5.13
CA ALA A 52 0.84 -5.21 6.51
C ALA A 52 -0.35 -6.14 6.79
N GLY A 53 -1.29 -6.26 5.84
CA GLY A 53 -2.41 -7.19 5.98
C GLY A 53 -1.96 -8.64 6.00
N MET A 54 -0.98 -8.99 5.17
CA MET A 54 -0.42 -10.34 5.12
C MET A 54 0.37 -10.67 6.40
N PHE A 55 1.16 -9.72 6.89
CA PHE A 55 1.85 -9.84 8.17
C PHE A 55 0.85 -10.10 9.33
N LEU A 56 -0.21 -9.34 9.40
CA LEU A 56 -1.23 -9.51 10.43
C LEU A 56 -1.88 -10.91 10.35
N ALA A 57 -2.24 -11.36 9.16
CA ALA A 57 -2.78 -12.70 8.94
C ALA A 57 -1.78 -13.79 9.34
N ALA A 58 -0.51 -13.64 9.00
CA ALA A 58 0.56 -14.57 9.37
C ALA A 58 0.74 -14.68 10.89
N THR A 59 0.79 -13.56 11.60
CA THR A 59 0.94 -13.54 13.07
C THR A 59 -0.28 -14.11 13.80
N GLN A 60 -1.45 -14.08 13.18
CA GLN A 60 -2.68 -14.66 13.71
C GLN A 60 -2.92 -16.09 13.25
N GLY A 61 -2.03 -16.67 12.42
CA GLY A 61 -2.20 -18.01 11.86
C GLY A 61 -3.43 -18.17 10.97
N GLN A 62 -3.84 -17.07 10.31
CA GLN A 62 -5.03 -17.05 9.46
C GLN A 62 -4.74 -17.56 8.06
N GLN A 63 -5.76 -18.12 7.43
CA GLN A 63 -5.77 -18.37 6.00
C GLN A 63 -6.16 -17.09 5.26
N VAL A 64 -5.56 -16.89 4.07
CA VAL A 64 -5.89 -15.77 3.19
C VAL A 64 -6.60 -16.23 1.92
N ALA A 65 -7.18 -15.30 1.18
CA ALA A 65 -7.85 -15.64 -0.08
C ALA A 65 -6.85 -16.20 -1.10
N PRO A 66 -7.25 -17.14 -1.97
CA PRO A 66 -6.43 -17.62 -3.08
C PRO A 66 -5.95 -16.45 -3.99
N GLY A 67 -4.75 -16.58 -4.55
CA GLY A 67 -4.18 -15.61 -5.48
C GLY A 67 -3.52 -14.40 -4.82
N LEU A 68 -3.42 -14.34 -3.48
CA LEU A 68 -2.74 -13.25 -2.77
C LEU A 68 -1.27 -13.56 -2.49
N LEU A 69 -0.92 -14.83 -2.37
CA LEU A 69 0.38 -15.28 -1.88
C LEU A 69 0.87 -16.51 -2.68
N LEU A 70 2.16 -16.56 -2.90
CA LEU A 70 2.89 -17.73 -3.40
C LEU A 70 3.78 -18.29 -2.29
N ASP A 71 3.94 -19.62 -2.27
CA ASP A 71 4.90 -20.30 -1.39
C ASP A 71 6.35 -20.14 -1.88
N GLN A 72 7.29 -20.77 -1.19
CA GLN A 72 8.72 -20.74 -1.54
C GLN A 72 9.06 -21.37 -2.90
N HIS A 73 8.14 -22.14 -3.48
CA HIS A 73 8.28 -22.79 -4.80
C HIS A 73 7.58 -22.00 -5.92
N GLY A 74 6.97 -20.83 -5.58
CA GLY A 74 6.21 -20.01 -6.51
C GLY A 74 4.81 -20.56 -6.82
N MET A 75 4.28 -21.47 -5.99
CA MET A 75 2.93 -22.02 -6.12
C MET A 75 1.93 -21.23 -5.27
N PRO A 76 0.69 -21.03 -5.76
CA PRO A 76 -0.33 -20.36 -4.98
C PRO A 76 -0.59 -21.04 -3.64
N THR A 77 -0.63 -20.26 -2.56
CA THR A 77 -0.93 -20.73 -1.21
C THR A 77 -1.96 -19.81 -0.53
N THR A 78 -2.69 -20.37 0.43
CA THR A 78 -3.59 -19.62 1.33
C THR A 78 -3.05 -19.52 2.74
N ASP A 79 -1.91 -20.14 3.03
CA ASP A 79 -1.26 -20.08 4.34
C ASP A 79 -0.48 -18.78 4.48
N ALA A 80 -0.98 -17.83 5.26
CA ALA A 80 -0.33 -16.54 5.47
C ALA A 80 1.07 -16.66 6.11
N ARG A 81 1.40 -17.77 6.76
CA ARG A 81 2.71 -18.01 7.37
C ARG A 81 3.83 -18.17 6.35
N GLU A 82 3.49 -18.42 5.08
CA GLU A 82 4.46 -18.39 3.97
C GLU A 82 4.95 -16.97 3.64
N PHE A 83 4.26 -15.92 4.12
CA PHE A 83 4.73 -14.54 3.91
C PHE A 83 6.05 -14.30 4.64
N PRO A 84 7.07 -13.67 3.98
CA PRO A 84 8.42 -13.52 4.52
C PRO A 84 8.50 -12.47 5.65
N THR A 85 7.99 -12.81 6.82
CA THR A 85 7.92 -11.91 7.97
C THR A 85 9.30 -11.50 8.51
N GLU A 86 10.28 -12.38 8.47
CA GLU A 86 11.64 -12.11 8.99
C GLU A 86 12.34 -10.97 8.24
N HIS A 87 12.17 -10.90 6.92
CA HIS A 87 12.79 -9.85 6.11
C HIS A 87 12.10 -8.50 6.28
N VAL A 88 10.81 -8.54 6.60
CA VAL A 88 9.97 -7.34 6.77
C VAL A 88 10.02 -6.84 8.21
N PHE A 89 10.02 -7.77 9.16
CA PHE A 89 9.98 -7.48 10.61
C PHE A 89 10.98 -8.38 11.34
N PRO A 90 12.24 -7.94 11.52
CA PRO A 90 13.28 -8.71 12.19
C PRO A 90 12.86 -9.18 13.58
N GLY A 91 13.17 -10.42 13.91
CA GLY A 91 12.89 -11.00 15.24
C GLY A 91 11.60 -11.79 15.35
N LEU A 92 10.83 -11.96 14.27
CA LEU A 92 9.58 -12.73 14.26
C LEU A 92 9.72 -14.19 13.81
N GLY A 93 10.93 -14.72 13.81
CA GLY A 93 11.23 -16.12 13.52
C GLY A 93 11.85 -16.34 12.14
N PRO A 94 12.26 -17.59 11.83
CA PRO A 94 12.84 -17.92 10.54
C PRO A 94 11.82 -17.63 9.41
N GLY A 95 12.20 -16.76 8.51
CA GLY A 95 11.29 -16.27 7.48
C GLY A 95 10.92 -17.34 6.47
N ALA A 96 9.65 -17.52 6.27
CA ALA A 96 9.12 -18.14 5.07
C ALA A 96 9.64 -17.38 3.83
N ARG A 97 9.81 -18.08 2.70
CA ARG A 97 10.33 -17.50 1.45
C ARG A 97 9.24 -17.30 0.40
N GLY A 98 7.99 -17.28 0.85
CA GLY A 98 6.84 -16.97 0.01
C GLY A 98 6.87 -15.51 -0.45
N SER A 99 5.97 -15.14 -1.34
CA SER A 99 5.92 -13.81 -1.93
C SER A 99 4.49 -13.38 -2.26
N LEU A 100 4.26 -12.07 -2.21
CA LEU A 100 3.02 -11.48 -2.69
C LEU A 100 2.89 -11.63 -4.22
N THR A 101 1.67 -11.74 -4.68
CA THR A 101 1.37 -11.68 -6.11
C THR A 101 1.26 -10.23 -6.59
N PRO A 102 1.76 -9.90 -7.78
CA PRO A 102 1.53 -8.60 -8.39
C PRO A 102 0.04 -8.30 -8.57
N LEU A 103 -0.33 -7.05 -8.68
CA LEU A 103 -1.70 -6.61 -8.93
C LEU A 103 -2.29 -7.31 -10.16
N GLY A 104 -3.48 -7.90 -10.01
CA GLY A 104 -4.16 -8.68 -11.06
C GLY A 104 -3.57 -10.08 -11.29
N ASP A 105 -2.59 -10.51 -10.51
CA ASP A 105 -1.91 -11.83 -10.62
C ASP A 105 -1.53 -12.17 -12.07
N ASN A 106 -0.95 -11.21 -12.79
CA ASN A 106 -0.58 -11.34 -14.18
C ASN A 106 0.62 -10.47 -14.57
N HIS A 107 1.05 -10.62 -15.84
CA HIS A 107 2.17 -9.86 -16.40
C HIS A 107 2.00 -8.32 -16.36
N LYS A 108 0.78 -7.79 -16.30
CA LYS A 108 0.56 -6.33 -16.27
C LYS A 108 0.93 -5.75 -14.92
N GLY A 109 0.49 -6.38 -13.82
CA GLY A 109 0.92 -5.98 -12.48
C GLY A 109 2.41 -6.14 -12.28
N TYR A 110 2.98 -7.24 -12.75
CA TYR A 110 4.43 -7.43 -12.74
C TYR A 110 5.18 -6.32 -13.51
N ALA A 111 4.71 -5.96 -14.71
CA ALA A 111 5.31 -4.88 -15.48
C ALA A 111 5.28 -3.54 -14.75
N MET A 112 4.19 -3.23 -14.01
CA MET A 112 4.10 -2.04 -13.17
C MET A 112 5.10 -2.09 -12.02
N VAL A 113 5.18 -3.20 -11.29
CA VAL A 113 6.19 -3.40 -10.23
C VAL A 113 7.60 -3.21 -10.78
N PHE A 114 7.91 -3.82 -11.92
CA PHE A 114 9.22 -3.76 -12.54
C PHE A 114 9.62 -2.34 -12.93
N ILE A 115 8.75 -1.61 -13.64
CA ILE A 115 9.07 -0.25 -14.09
C ILE A 115 9.19 0.73 -12.93
N LEU A 116 8.31 0.64 -11.92
CA LEU A 116 8.41 1.48 -10.73
C LEU A 116 9.68 1.18 -9.94
N SER A 117 10.12 -0.09 -9.89
CA SER A 117 11.42 -0.47 -9.30
C SER A 117 12.59 0.16 -10.04
N LEU A 118 12.60 0.13 -11.37
CA LEU A 118 13.64 0.76 -12.17
C LEU A 118 13.72 2.27 -11.89
N LEU A 119 12.59 2.95 -11.87
CA LEU A 119 12.55 4.39 -11.67
C LEU A 119 12.93 4.78 -10.23
N SER A 120 12.48 4.00 -9.23
CA SER A 120 12.78 4.32 -7.83
C SER A 120 14.13 3.81 -7.34
N ALA A 121 14.76 2.84 -8.03
CA ALA A 121 16.08 2.35 -7.69
C ALA A 121 17.15 2.88 -8.65
N VAL A 122 17.07 2.51 -9.93
CA VAL A 122 18.14 2.76 -10.89
C VAL A 122 18.22 4.24 -11.27
N LEU A 123 17.08 4.87 -11.61
CA LEU A 123 17.06 6.31 -11.94
C LEU A 123 17.44 7.19 -10.73
N SER A 124 17.12 6.76 -9.51
CA SER A 124 17.44 7.48 -8.27
C SER A 124 18.84 7.15 -7.71
N ASP A 125 19.63 6.34 -8.39
CA ASP A 125 20.94 5.88 -7.93
C ASP A 125 20.91 5.31 -6.50
N THR A 126 19.94 4.41 -6.24
CA THR A 126 19.74 3.77 -4.92
C THR A 126 19.82 2.26 -5.03
N SER A 127 19.79 1.58 -3.88
CA SER A 127 19.92 0.13 -3.84
C SER A 127 18.72 -0.56 -4.52
N PRO A 128 18.92 -1.64 -5.29
CA PRO A 128 17.82 -2.44 -5.80
C PRO A 128 17.05 -3.15 -4.67
N PRO A 129 15.79 -3.60 -4.88
CA PRO A 129 14.96 -4.17 -3.82
C PRO A 129 15.61 -5.33 -3.06
N TRP A 130 16.32 -6.22 -3.74
CA TRP A 130 17.01 -7.37 -3.13
C TRP A 130 18.20 -7.01 -2.24
N GLU A 131 18.65 -5.76 -2.21
CA GLU A 131 19.65 -5.24 -1.28
C GLU A 131 19.03 -4.50 -0.08
N LEU A 132 17.71 -4.36 -0.05
CA LEU A 132 16.98 -3.64 1.00
C LEU A 132 16.52 -4.59 2.11
N PHE A 133 17.43 -5.05 2.95
CA PHE A 133 17.09 -5.90 4.09
C PHE A 133 17.26 -5.15 5.42
N TYR A 134 16.26 -5.27 6.28
CA TYR A 134 16.27 -4.62 7.59
C TYR A 134 17.38 -5.13 8.54
N HIS A 135 17.81 -6.37 8.37
CA HIS A 135 18.79 -7.03 9.26
C HIS A 135 20.24 -6.89 8.80
N LEU A 136 20.51 -6.29 7.67
CA LEU A 136 21.88 -6.04 7.23
C LEU A 136 22.47 -4.85 8.00
N LYS A 137 23.75 -4.96 8.40
CA LYS A 137 24.49 -3.90 9.09
C LYS A 137 24.53 -2.60 8.27
N GLU A 138 24.61 -2.73 6.95
CA GLU A 138 24.51 -1.64 6.01
C GLU A 138 23.10 -1.68 5.38
N ARG A 139 22.24 -0.77 5.81
CA ARG A 139 20.91 -0.60 5.19
C ARG A 139 21.09 -0.02 3.81
N GLY A 140 20.48 -0.66 2.82
CA GLY A 140 20.40 -0.12 1.48
C GLY A 140 19.71 1.26 1.46
N ARG A 141 19.98 2.04 0.43
CA ARG A 141 19.34 3.34 0.22
C ARG A 141 18.02 3.17 -0.49
N TYR A 142 16.96 3.72 0.09
CA TYR A 142 15.63 3.75 -0.51
C TYR A 142 15.49 4.93 -1.47
N GLY A 143 14.98 4.66 -2.66
CA GLY A 143 14.67 5.70 -3.64
C GLY A 143 13.20 6.07 -3.66
N THR A 144 12.92 7.34 -3.85
CA THR A 144 11.57 7.88 -4.03
C THR A 144 11.57 8.80 -5.23
N VAL A 145 10.55 8.69 -6.07
CA VAL A 145 10.31 9.60 -7.18
C VAL A 145 9.09 10.45 -6.88
N LEU A 146 9.25 11.75 -7.04
CA LEU A 146 8.20 12.75 -6.85
C LEU A 146 8.01 13.51 -8.18
N ILE A 147 6.79 13.51 -8.69
CA ILE A 147 6.41 14.26 -9.89
C ILE A 147 5.30 15.23 -9.52
N ALA A 148 5.52 16.51 -9.79
CA ALA A 148 4.51 17.55 -9.61
C ALA A 148 4.16 18.15 -10.97
N ILE A 149 2.87 18.09 -11.35
CA ILE A 149 2.38 18.60 -12.61
C ILE A 149 1.51 19.83 -12.31
N ASP A 150 1.86 20.96 -12.91
CA ASP A 150 1.03 22.15 -12.84
C ASP A 150 -0.05 22.12 -13.92
N PRO A 151 -1.34 22.02 -13.58
CA PRO A 151 -2.40 22.08 -14.57
C PRO A 151 -2.44 23.39 -15.37
N ALA A 152 -1.87 24.47 -14.83
CA ALA A 152 -1.86 25.77 -15.50
C ALA A 152 -1.13 25.76 -16.85
N VAL A 153 -0.23 24.80 -17.10
CA VAL A 153 0.42 24.64 -18.42
C VAL A 153 -0.53 24.17 -19.53
N VAL A 154 -1.71 23.65 -19.16
CA VAL A 154 -2.71 23.14 -20.12
C VAL A 154 -3.98 23.99 -20.11
N MET A 155 -4.46 24.39 -18.94
CA MET A 155 -5.69 25.17 -18.77
C MET A 155 -5.72 25.89 -17.43
N PRO A 156 -6.56 26.94 -17.25
CA PRO A 156 -6.74 27.59 -15.95
C PRO A 156 -7.03 26.59 -14.82
N VAL A 157 -6.39 26.75 -13.66
CA VAL A 157 -6.45 25.79 -12.55
C VAL A 157 -7.89 25.55 -12.07
N ASP A 158 -8.71 26.61 -12.01
CA ASP A 158 -10.11 26.48 -11.57
C ASP A 158 -10.94 25.70 -12.60
N GLN A 159 -10.67 25.89 -13.90
CA GLN A 159 -11.28 25.08 -14.94
C GLN A 159 -10.86 23.62 -14.83
N PHE A 160 -9.58 23.36 -14.56
CA PHE A 160 -9.09 21.99 -14.30
C PHE A 160 -9.85 21.32 -13.16
N LYS A 161 -9.93 21.98 -12.00
CA LYS A 161 -10.62 21.45 -10.82
C LYS A 161 -12.11 21.20 -11.09
N SER A 162 -12.80 22.14 -11.76
CA SER A 162 -14.20 21.96 -12.13
C SER A 162 -14.40 20.74 -13.05
N ARG A 163 -13.51 20.54 -14.00
CA ARG A 163 -13.58 19.35 -14.89
C ARG A 163 -13.31 18.05 -14.16
N VAL A 164 -12.47 18.06 -13.12
CA VAL A 164 -12.28 16.88 -12.23
C VAL A 164 -13.56 16.59 -11.47
N ASP A 165 -14.23 17.63 -10.91
CA ASP A 165 -15.52 17.46 -10.25
C ASP A 165 -16.59 16.89 -11.21
N ASP A 166 -16.70 17.41 -12.43
CA ASP A 166 -17.63 16.90 -13.44
C ASP A 166 -17.31 15.45 -13.83
N PHE A 167 -16.04 15.07 -13.90
CA PHE A 167 -15.63 13.69 -14.14
C PHE A 167 -16.08 12.77 -13.01
N ILE A 168 -15.89 13.18 -11.74
CA ILE A 168 -16.36 12.44 -10.56
C ILE A 168 -17.88 12.26 -10.60
N ASP A 169 -18.63 13.34 -10.84
CA ASP A 169 -20.09 13.31 -10.89
C ASP A 169 -20.62 12.35 -11.96
N ASN A 170 -20.02 12.38 -13.15
CA ASN A 170 -20.39 11.47 -14.25
C ASN A 170 -20.10 10.00 -13.90
N VAL A 171 -18.94 9.70 -13.29
CA VAL A 171 -18.62 8.34 -12.86
C VAL A 171 -19.59 7.87 -11.78
N LYS A 172 -19.91 8.71 -10.78
CA LYS A 172 -20.85 8.38 -9.72
C LYS A 172 -22.29 8.20 -10.20
N ALA A 173 -22.68 8.87 -11.30
CA ALA A 173 -23.98 8.73 -11.93
C ALA A 173 -24.12 7.44 -12.79
N ALA A 174 -23.05 6.68 -13.01
CA ALA A 174 -23.09 5.46 -13.80
C ALA A 174 -24.04 4.42 -13.21
N LYS A 175 -24.59 3.55 -14.06
CA LYS A 175 -25.48 2.46 -13.64
C LYS A 175 -24.77 1.56 -12.62
N ARG A 176 -25.35 1.42 -11.45
CA ARG A 176 -24.84 0.56 -10.37
C ARG A 176 -25.26 -0.89 -10.60
N ARG A 177 -24.44 -1.82 -10.14
CA ARG A 177 -24.84 -3.22 -10.02
C ARG A 177 -25.88 -3.38 -8.90
N ASP A 178 -26.70 -4.42 -8.99
CA ASP A 178 -27.62 -4.75 -7.91
C ASP A 178 -26.89 -4.98 -6.59
N GLY A 179 -27.44 -4.46 -5.51
CA GLY A 179 -26.85 -4.54 -4.17
C GLY A 179 -25.72 -3.51 -3.89
N VAL A 180 -25.32 -2.69 -4.85
CA VAL A 180 -24.34 -1.60 -4.66
C VAL A 180 -25.04 -0.29 -4.32
N ALA A 181 -24.81 0.23 -3.13
CA ALA A 181 -25.43 1.45 -2.64
C ALA A 181 -24.93 2.71 -3.38
N GLU A 182 -23.63 2.80 -3.66
CA GLU A 182 -23.02 3.94 -4.35
C GLU A 182 -21.72 3.55 -5.06
N ILE A 183 -21.30 4.37 -6.04
CA ILE A 183 -19.99 4.29 -6.69
C ILE A 183 -19.10 5.33 -6.02
N LEU A 184 -17.96 4.87 -5.49
CA LEU A 184 -16.95 5.73 -4.87
C LEU A 184 -15.81 6.01 -5.86
N TYR A 185 -15.25 7.22 -5.78
CA TYR A 185 -13.98 7.51 -6.46
C TYR A 185 -12.79 7.25 -5.52
N PRO A 186 -11.56 7.10 -6.04
CA PRO A 186 -10.39 6.82 -5.22
C PRO A 186 -10.15 7.86 -4.13
N GLY A 187 -10.02 7.39 -2.87
CA GLY A 187 -9.85 8.22 -1.69
C GLY A 187 -11.14 8.64 -0.97
N GLU A 188 -12.31 8.62 -1.63
CA GLU A 188 -13.57 9.08 -1.03
C GLU A 188 -13.92 8.33 0.27
N GLY A 189 -13.85 6.99 0.24
CA GLY A 189 -14.16 6.16 1.40
C GLY A 189 -13.20 6.42 2.59
N SER A 190 -11.92 6.55 2.32
CA SER A 190 -10.91 6.83 3.33
C SER A 190 -11.10 8.21 3.97
N GLN A 191 -11.44 9.23 3.16
CA GLN A 191 -11.70 10.58 3.67
C GLN A 191 -12.99 10.65 4.48
N ARG A 192 -14.01 9.89 4.08
CA ARG A 192 -15.26 9.75 4.85
C ARG A 192 -14.98 9.14 6.23
N LEU A 193 -14.25 8.02 6.26
CA LEU A 193 -13.85 7.35 7.48
C LEU A 193 -12.97 8.25 8.38
N ARG A 194 -12.08 9.03 7.78
CA ARG A 194 -11.26 10.00 8.50
C ARG A 194 -12.14 11.03 9.21
N ARG A 195 -13.11 11.64 8.52
CA ARG A 195 -14.04 12.61 9.12
C ARG A 195 -14.84 11.99 10.28
N GLU A 196 -15.34 10.78 10.11
CA GLU A 196 -16.06 10.06 11.17
C GLU A 196 -15.18 9.86 12.42
N ARG A 197 -13.93 9.48 12.25
CA ARG A 197 -12.98 9.29 13.35
C ARG A 197 -12.58 10.63 14.00
N GLU A 198 -12.38 11.67 13.22
CA GLU A 198 -12.11 13.02 13.74
C GLU A 198 -13.29 13.56 14.54
N GLN A 199 -14.52 13.31 14.10
CA GLN A 199 -15.74 13.73 14.82
C GLN A 199 -15.98 12.91 16.09
N SER A 200 -15.75 11.62 16.05
CA SER A 200 -15.91 10.75 17.23
C SER A 200 -14.77 10.86 18.24
N GLY A 201 -13.58 11.31 17.80
CA GLY A 201 -12.36 11.29 18.60
C GLY A 201 -11.84 9.87 18.88
N VAL A 202 -12.36 8.83 18.20
CA VAL A 202 -12.04 7.43 18.48
C VAL A 202 -11.41 6.76 17.26
N VAL A 203 -10.33 6.02 17.49
CA VAL A 203 -9.70 5.14 16.51
C VAL A 203 -9.90 3.68 16.96
N PRO A 204 -10.66 2.85 16.22
CA PRO A 204 -10.84 1.46 16.58
C PRO A 204 -9.53 0.69 16.38
N LEU A 205 -9.08 -0.01 17.40
CA LEU A 205 -7.90 -0.86 17.39
C LEU A 205 -8.26 -2.29 17.84
N PRO A 206 -7.68 -3.34 17.23
CA PRO A 206 -7.73 -4.69 17.78
C PRO A 206 -7.17 -4.71 19.21
N ALA A 207 -7.75 -5.54 20.09
CA ALA A 207 -7.35 -5.61 21.49
C ALA A 207 -5.84 -5.93 21.67
N SER A 208 -5.29 -6.80 20.83
CA SER A 208 -3.87 -7.14 20.83
C SER A 208 -2.97 -5.95 20.49
N GLN A 209 -3.36 -5.12 19.52
CA GLN A 209 -2.61 -3.93 19.14
C GLN A 209 -2.68 -2.87 20.24
N TYR A 210 -3.85 -2.68 20.84
CA TYR A 210 -3.98 -1.78 21.99
C TYR A 210 -3.11 -2.20 23.16
N ALA A 211 -3.08 -3.52 23.50
CA ALA A 211 -2.21 -4.04 24.54
C ALA A 211 -0.72 -3.81 24.24
N ALA A 212 -0.29 -4.03 23.01
CA ALA A 212 1.10 -3.77 22.58
C ALA A 212 1.46 -2.28 22.69
N LEU A 213 0.54 -1.36 22.33
CA LEU A 213 0.76 0.08 22.51
C LEU A 213 0.87 0.46 23.98
N CYS A 214 0.05 -0.11 24.86
CA CYS A 214 0.14 0.13 26.30
C CYS A 214 1.48 -0.37 26.88
N GLN A 215 1.93 -1.55 26.45
CA GLN A 215 3.23 -2.07 26.85
C GLN A 215 4.38 -1.17 26.39
N LEU A 216 4.38 -0.77 25.13
CA LEU A 216 5.38 0.14 24.58
C LEU A 216 5.39 1.48 25.35
N ALA A 217 4.20 2.05 25.64
CA ALA A 217 4.11 3.27 26.40
C ALA A 217 4.78 3.16 27.79
N GLN A 218 4.58 2.03 28.48
CA GLN A 218 5.24 1.75 29.76
C GLN A 218 6.77 1.66 29.61
N GLU A 219 7.25 0.96 28.57
CA GLU A 219 8.69 0.78 28.32
C GLU A 219 9.42 2.11 28.06
N ILE A 220 8.76 3.06 27.37
CA ILE A 220 9.34 4.37 27.06
C ILE A 220 8.93 5.49 28.02
N GLY A 221 8.15 5.18 29.07
CA GLY A 221 7.76 6.12 30.12
C GLY A 221 6.78 7.20 29.69
N VAL A 222 5.85 6.90 28.78
CA VAL A 222 4.77 7.81 28.35
C VAL A 222 3.39 7.27 28.78
N GLU A 223 2.39 8.16 28.86
CA GLU A 223 1.02 7.73 29.14
C GLU A 223 0.48 6.85 28.01
N PRO A 224 -0.15 5.69 28.32
CA PRO A 224 -0.77 4.86 27.32
C PRO A 224 -2.00 5.56 26.70
N PRO A 225 -2.39 5.21 25.46
CA PRO A 225 -3.60 5.75 24.87
C PRO A 225 -4.82 5.41 25.73
N GLN A 226 -5.73 6.37 25.86
CA GLN A 226 -6.95 6.18 26.64
C GLN A 226 -7.92 5.27 25.90
N LYS A 227 -8.62 4.43 26.64
CA LYS A 227 -9.69 3.59 26.11
C LYS A 227 -10.98 4.39 26.10
N ALA A 228 -11.66 4.45 24.94
CA ALA A 228 -12.96 5.10 24.82
C ALA A 228 -14.06 4.26 25.45
#